data_5677f7f6cb2257329d6210c3f1c28048
#
_entry.id   5677f7f6cb2257329d6210c3f1c28048
#
_cell.length_a   1.000
_cell.length_b   1.000
_cell.length_c   1.000
_cell.angle_alpha   90.00
_cell.angle_beta   90.00
_cell.angle_gamma   90.00
#
_symmetry.space_group_name_H-M   'P 1'
#
loop_
_entity.id
_entity.type
_entity.pdbx_description
1 polymer ?
#
loop_
_entity_poly.entity_id
_entity_poly.type
_entity_poly.pdbx_seq_one_letter_code
_entity_poly.pdbx_strand_id
1 'polypeptide(L)'
;MSSQGRSRIYVCHTFYHAYITCLKELHIQRDPVQKQAGAVLLLSSMSNDFGNLKERAEKSGLFTEVLPFDEKEETYFPELAQYRTDTGNLVKNMLQRICFTRKFGKLLEPYIPVDFKRFDDIYVFCDSDPIGYYLSTHKIYYHAVEDGLNCILYYDTARYDNRGHFKLKAWMSKHNLIFIQNGYNKYCLDMEVNDASVLPYPCEKYLEKPRKELTDDLTDEEKDTVVGMFIENKDKLETTLREGMNHEHKVLVLTEPLCDLETRKRIFRDIIAQYGSIDGEPAQILMKPHPRDVLDYEKEFSQYIILDKKFPMEILNYVKDLKFDRVISVLTVTDAILFAKEKLFLGEDFMDRYEAPEIQDRKSVV
;
A
#
# COMPACT_ATOMS: atom_id res chain seq x y z
N MET A 1 29.75 5.21 -23.79
CA MET A 1 29.58 3.93 -23.09
C MET A 1 28.10 3.61 -23.15
N SER A 2 27.68 2.55 -23.83
CA SER A 2 26.27 2.11 -23.81
C SER A 2 25.97 1.71 -22.36
N SER A 3 25.03 2.39 -21.71
CA SER A 3 24.56 1.96 -20.40
C SER A 3 23.93 0.57 -20.56
N GLN A 4 24.48 -0.40 -19.87
CA GLN A 4 23.87 -1.72 -19.80
C GLN A 4 22.54 -1.59 -19.07
N GLY A 5 21.47 -2.21 -19.60
CA GLY A 5 20.19 -2.26 -18.92
C GLY A 5 20.30 -3.01 -17.59
N ARG A 6 19.49 -2.62 -16.60
CA ARG A 6 19.47 -3.21 -15.26
C ARG A 6 18.22 -4.06 -15.10
N SER A 7 18.40 -5.32 -14.71
CA SER A 7 17.31 -6.24 -14.39
C SER A 7 16.67 -5.86 -13.06
N ARG A 8 15.34 -5.86 -12.98
CA ARG A 8 14.59 -5.36 -11.81
C ARG A 8 13.66 -6.43 -11.27
N ILE A 9 13.43 -6.40 -9.95
CA ILE A 9 12.39 -7.18 -9.29
C ILE A 9 11.66 -6.32 -8.26
N TYR A 10 10.34 -6.47 -8.20
CA TYR A 10 9.45 -5.76 -7.28
C TYR A 10 8.69 -6.75 -6.41
N VAL A 11 8.67 -6.51 -5.09
CA VAL A 11 7.86 -7.28 -4.14
C VAL A 11 6.66 -6.44 -3.73
N CYS A 12 5.46 -6.87 -4.12
CA CYS A 12 4.21 -6.14 -3.91
C CYS A 12 3.26 -6.90 -2.99
N HIS A 13 2.77 -6.23 -1.94
CA HIS A 13 1.83 -6.78 -0.95
C HIS A 13 0.40 -6.27 -1.14
N THR A 14 0.21 -5.18 -1.88
CA THR A 14 -1.10 -4.55 -2.10
C THR A 14 -1.32 -4.22 -3.57
N PHE A 15 -2.57 -3.99 -3.96
CA PHE A 15 -2.90 -3.48 -5.30
C PHE A 15 -2.25 -2.11 -5.55
N TYR A 16 -2.11 -1.29 -4.50
CA TYR A 16 -1.42 0.00 -4.59
C TYR A 16 0.07 -0.17 -4.92
N HIS A 17 0.76 -1.12 -4.28
CA HIS A 17 2.16 -1.44 -4.61
C HIS A 17 2.31 -1.85 -6.08
N ALA A 18 1.45 -2.74 -6.55
CA ALA A 18 1.45 -3.16 -7.95
C ALA A 18 1.17 -1.98 -8.90
N TYR A 19 0.29 -1.06 -8.52
CA TYR A 19 -0.01 0.15 -9.28
C TYR A 19 1.21 1.08 -9.37
N ILE A 20 1.86 1.40 -8.26
CA ILE A 20 3.08 2.23 -8.28
C ILE A 20 4.19 1.54 -9.09
N THR A 21 4.34 0.23 -8.96
CA THR A 21 5.30 -0.56 -9.75
C THR A 21 4.99 -0.47 -11.25
N CYS A 22 3.73 -0.59 -11.65
CA CYS A 22 3.29 -0.43 -13.03
C CYS A 22 3.68 0.94 -13.57
N LEU A 23 3.38 2.02 -12.85
CA LEU A 23 3.75 3.38 -13.24
C LEU A 23 5.27 3.54 -13.38
N LYS A 24 6.05 3.04 -12.43
CA LYS A 24 7.53 3.08 -12.48
C LYS A 24 8.05 2.36 -13.72
N GLU A 25 7.55 1.15 -14.01
CA GLU A 25 8.01 0.39 -15.17
C GLU A 25 7.60 1.02 -16.49
N LEU A 26 6.43 1.63 -16.59
CA LEU A 26 6.06 2.41 -17.78
C LEU A 26 7.11 3.50 -18.08
N HIS A 27 7.53 4.25 -17.08
CA HIS A 27 8.57 5.28 -17.24
C HIS A 27 9.95 4.70 -17.57
N ILE A 28 10.38 3.68 -16.83
CA ILE A 28 11.71 3.06 -17.00
C ILE A 28 11.81 2.43 -18.41
N GLN A 29 10.76 1.78 -18.88
CA GLN A 29 10.74 1.07 -20.16
C GLN A 29 10.56 1.97 -21.39
N ARG A 30 10.41 3.28 -21.21
CA ARG A 30 10.58 4.26 -22.32
C ARG A 30 12.00 4.21 -22.90
N ASP A 31 12.99 3.81 -22.08
CA ASP A 31 14.33 3.47 -22.56
C ASP A 31 14.36 2.01 -23.05
N PRO A 32 14.60 1.76 -24.36
CA PRO A 32 14.64 0.42 -24.94
C PRO A 32 15.66 -0.53 -24.28
N VAL A 33 16.78 0.02 -23.77
CA VAL A 33 17.83 -0.77 -23.10
C VAL A 33 17.30 -1.29 -21.77
N GLN A 34 16.59 -0.45 -21.02
CA GLN A 34 15.95 -0.82 -19.74
C GLN A 34 14.78 -1.79 -19.97
N LYS A 35 14.02 -1.59 -21.05
CA LYS A 35 12.94 -2.50 -21.45
C LYS A 35 13.49 -3.92 -21.73
N GLN A 36 14.60 -4.01 -22.44
CA GLN A 36 15.24 -5.30 -22.76
C GLN A 36 15.77 -6.02 -21.51
N ALA A 37 16.26 -5.28 -20.51
CA ALA A 37 16.74 -5.87 -19.26
C ALA A 37 15.59 -6.49 -18.43
N GLY A 38 14.39 -5.97 -18.57
CA GLY A 38 13.17 -6.54 -18.04
C GLY A 38 12.95 -6.31 -16.54
N ALA A 39 11.74 -6.66 -16.11
CA ALA A 39 11.31 -6.59 -14.73
C ALA A 39 10.51 -7.83 -14.33
N VAL A 40 10.64 -8.26 -13.08
CA VAL A 40 9.86 -9.36 -12.47
C VAL A 40 8.96 -8.77 -11.39
N LEU A 41 7.71 -9.22 -11.33
CA LEU A 41 6.74 -8.82 -10.31
C LEU A 41 6.46 -10.00 -9.38
N LEU A 42 6.72 -9.84 -8.07
CA LEU A 42 6.30 -10.78 -7.03
C LEU A 42 5.03 -10.22 -6.36
N LEU A 43 3.98 -11.04 -6.32
CA LEU A 43 2.72 -10.73 -5.65
C LEU A 43 2.63 -11.54 -4.35
N SER A 44 2.92 -10.89 -3.21
CA SER A 44 2.84 -11.53 -1.90
C SER A 44 1.39 -11.67 -1.46
N SER A 45 0.97 -12.91 -1.18
CA SER A 45 -0.38 -13.23 -0.70
C SER A 45 -0.63 -12.88 0.77
N MET A 46 0.37 -12.32 1.47
CA MET A 46 0.31 -12.05 2.90
C MET A 46 -0.80 -11.05 3.28
N SER A 47 -0.98 -10.00 2.48
CA SER A 47 -1.92 -8.92 2.79
C SER A 47 -3.18 -8.91 1.91
N ASN A 48 -3.13 -9.49 0.72
CA ASN A 48 -4.23 -9.43 -0.25
C ASN A 48 -4.31 -10.71 -1.10
N ASP A 49 -5.54 -11.05 -1.48
CA ASP A 49 -5.79 -11.92 -2.63
C ASP A 49 -5.85 -11.05 -3.90
N PHE A 50 -4.86 -11.20 -4.76
CA PHE A 50 -4.76 -10.44 -6.01
C PHE A 50 -5.69 -10.92 -7.12
N GLY A 51 -6.43 -12.03 -6.92
CA GLY A 51 -7.30 -12.60 -7.94
C GLY A 51 -6.55 -12.80 -9.26
N ASN A 52 -7.13 -12.33 -10.37
CA ASN A 52 -6.56 -12.47 -11.71
C ASN A 52 -5.55 -11.35 -12.08
N LEU A 53 -5.00 -10.62 -11.11
CA LEU A 53 -4.01 -9.56 -11.40
C LEU A 53 -2.76 -10.14 -12.06
N LYS A 54 -2.35 -11.35 -11.64
CA LYS A 54 -1.19 -12.05 -12.24
C LYS A 54 -1.32 -12.14 -13.76
N GLU A 55 -2.41 -12.72 -14.25
CA GLU A 55 -2.66 -12.94 -15.68
C GLU A 55 -2.77 -11.61 -16.45
N ARG A 56 -3.35 -10.57 -15.82
CA ARG A 56 -3.44 -9.24 -16.44
C ARG A 56 -2.09 -8.54 -16.48
N ALA A 57 -1.28 -8.67 -15.44
CA ALA A 57 0.07 -8.14 -15.41
C ALA A 57 0.98 -8.82 -16.44
N GLU A 58 0.87 -10.14 -16.62
CA GLU A 58 1.56 -10.88 -17.69
C GLU A 58 1.14 -10.39 -19.09
N LYS A 59 -0.17 -10.18 -19.30
CA LYS A 59 -0.72 -9.68 -20.57
C LYS A 59 -0.33 -8.23 -20.86
N SER A 60 -0.02 -7.43 -19.85
CA SER A 60 0.41 -6.03 -20.06
C SER A 60 1.72 -5.90 -20.82
N GLY A 61 2.56 -6.96 -20.82
CA GLY A 61 3.89 -6.96 -21.42
C GLY A 61 4.93 -6.11 -20.66
N LEU A 62 4.57 -5.54 -19.51
CA LEU A 62 5.51 -4.77 -18.65
C LEU A 62 6.48 -5.66 -17.88
N PHE A 63 6.06 -6.88 -17.57
CA PHE A 63 6.85 -7.80 -16.75
C PHE A 63 7.26 -9.03 -17.58
N THR A 64 8.52 -9.42 -17.46
CA THR A 64 9.04 -10.65 -18.07
C THR A 64 8.51 -11.89 -17.35
N GLU A 65 8.16 -11.73 -16.06
CA GLU A 65 7.61 -12.79 -15.23
C GLU A 65 6.77 -12.19 -14.11
N VAL A 66 5.64 -12.83 -13.76
CA VAL A 66 4.82 -12.48 -12.61
C VAL A 66 4.63 -13.73 -11.75
N LEU A 67 5.11 -13.68 -10.52
CA LEU A 67 5.14 -14.84 -9.63
C LEU A 67 4.30 -14.59 -8.36
N PRO A 68 3.51 -15.58 -7.93
CA PRO A 68 2.93 -15.57 -6.61
C PRO A 68 4.01 -15.80 -5.55
N PHE A 69 3.88 -15.14 -4.41
CA PHE A 69 4.78 -15.29 -3.28
C PHE A 69 3.99 -15.60 -2.02
N ASP A 70 4.04 -16.85 -1.57
CA ASP A 70 3.46 -17.29 -0.29
C ASP A 70 4.41 -16.93 0.86
N GLU A 71 4.45 -15.64 1.16
CA GLU A 71 5.30 -15.07 2.17
C GLU A 71 4.82 -15.45 3.57
N LYS A 72 5.72 -15.99 4.42
CA LYS A 72 5.37 -16.48 5.74
C LYS A 72 5.62 -15.42 6.81
N GLU A 73 4.56 -15.08 7.53
CA GLU A 73 4.66 -14.21 8.69
C GLU A 73 5.42 -14.87 9.86
N GLU A 74 5.84 -14.05 10.81
CA GLU A 74 6.50 -14.48 12.05
C GLU A 74 5.70 -15.55 12.82
N THR A 75 4.38 -15.43 12.84
CA THR A 75 3.45 -16.33 13.53
C THR A 75 3.45 -17.76 12.98
N TYR A 76 3.90 -17.94 11.74
CA TYR A 76 4.08 -19.27 11.14
C TYR A 76 5.22 -20.08 11.79
N PHE A 77 6.14 -19.42 12.50
CA PHE A 77 7.33 -20.00 13.10
C PHE A 77 7.27 -19.94 14.65
N PRO A 78 6.64 -20.91 15.32
CA PRO A 78 6.44 -20.86 16.77
C PRO A 78 7.75 -20.76 17.58
N GLU A 79 8.87 -21.21 17.03
CA GLU A 79 10.18 -21.10 17.67
C GLU A 79 10.69 -19.65 17.78
N LEU A 80 10.08 -18.68 17.10
CA LEU A 80 10.41 -17.27 17.23
C LEU A 80 9.84 -16.63 18.50
N ALA A 81 8.76 -17.17 19.06
CA ALA A 81 8.07 -16.61 20.21
C ALA A 81 9.00 -16.38 21.43
N GLN A 82 9.99 -17.27 21.63
CA GLN A 82 10.95 -17.15 22.74
C GLN A 82 11.79 -15.84 22.68
N TYR A 83 11.93 -15.24 21.51
CA TYR A 83 12.70 -14.01 21.32
C TYR A 83 11.86 -12.73 21.45
N ARG A 84 10.54 -12.88 21.63
CA ARG A 84 9.58 -11.77 21.78
C ARG A 84 9.24 -11.46 23.24
N THR A 85 9.70 -12.29 24.18
CA THR A 85 9.41 -12.11 25.62
C THR A 85 10.18 -10.91 26.16
N ASP A 86 9.47 -9.95 26.77
CA ASP A 86 10.12 -8.89 27.53
C ASP A 86 10.68 -9.46 28.84
N THR A 87 11.98 -9.31 29.01
CA THR A 87 12.69 -9.80 30.20
C THR A 87 12.86 -8.74 31.29
N GLY A 88 12.38 -7.51 31.07
CA GLY A 88 12.64 -6.35 31.93
C GLY A 88 14.10 -5.85 31.90
N ASN A 89 14.97 -6.47 31.09
CA ASN A 89 16.36 -6.09 30.94
C ASN A 89 16.67 -5.67 29.50
N LEU A 90 17.02 -4.39 29.31
CA LEU A 90 17.27 -3.81 27.98
C LEU A 90 18.34 -4.59 27.19
N VAL A 91 19.45 -4.95 27.82
CA VAL A 91 20.55 -5.66 27.13
C VAL A 91 20.10 -7.03 26.66
N LYS A 92 19.38 -7.77 27.52
CA LYS A 92 18.86 -9.09 27.18
C LYS A 92 17.83 -9.00 26.06
N ASN A 93 16.92 -8.01 26.12
CA ASN A 93 15.93 -7.76 25.06
C ASN A 93 16.59 -7.42 23.72
N MET A 94 17.66 -6.62 23.72
CA MET A 94 18.40 -6.33 22.49
C MET A 94 19.10 -7.56 21.92
N LEU A 95 19.69 -8.42 22.77
CA LEU A 95 20.28 -9.69 22.33
C LEU A 95 19.23 -10.64 21.75
N GLN A 96 18.06 -10.74 22.38
CA GLN A 96 16.94 -11.53 21.85
C GLN A 96 16.50 -10.99 20.46
N ARG A 97 16.44 -9.68 20.29
CA ARG A 97 16.09 -9.07 18.99
C ARG A 97 17.14 -9.37 17.91
N ILE A 98 18.42 -9.39 18.24
CA ILE A 98 19.49 -9.83 17.32
C ILE A 98 19.26 -11.29 16.90
N CYS A 99 19.02 -12.17 17.87
CA CYS A 99 18.75 -13.60 17.62
C CYS A 99 17.48 -13.77 16.75
N PHE A 100 16.40 -13.06 17.09
CA PHE A 100 15.17 -13.03 16.31
C PHE A 100 15.44 -12.68 14.85
N THR A 101 16.10 -11.54 14.61
CA THR A 101 16.39 -11.06 13.23
C THR A 101 17.12 -12.13 12.41
N ARG A 102 18.16 -12.74 12.99
CA ARG A 102 18.96 -13.77 12.32
C ARG A 102 18.18 -15.05 12.08
N LYS A 103 17.43 -15.48 13.09
CA LYS A 103 16.65 -16.73 13.01
C LYS A 103 15.53 -16.59 12.00
N PHE A 104 14.77 -15.50 12.07
CA PHE A 104 13.64 -15.27 11.17
C PHE A 104 14.09 -15.21 9.71
N GLY A 105 15.11 -14.40 9.39
CA GLY A 105 15.61 -14.31 8.02
C GLY A 105 16.11 -15.65 7.44
N LYS A 106 16.63 -16.56 8.30
CA LYS A 106 17.01 -17.92 7.87
C LYS A 106 15.80 -18.84 7.65
N LEU A 107 14.80 -18.75 8.52
CA LEU A 107 13.58 -19.57 8.42
C LEU A 107 12.78 -19.28 7.16
N LEU A 108 12.95 -18.08 6.59
CA LEU A 108 12.29 -17.69 5.35
C LEU A 108 12.90 -18.31 4.09
N GLU A 109 14.16 -18.77 4.12
CA GLU A 109 14.87 -19.30 2.94
C GLU A 109 14.06 -20.29 2.08
N PRO A 110 13.38 -21.30 2.66
CA PRO A 110 12.64 -22.30 1.86
C PRO A 110 11.41 -21.74 1.14
N TYR A 111 10.95 -20.56 1.53
CA TYR A 111 9.71 -19.94 1.03
C TYR A 111 9.99 -18.84 -0.01
N ILE A 112 11.25 -18.48 -0.22
CA ILE A 112 11.64 -17.46 -1.18
C ILE A 112 11.54 -18.02 -2.60
N PRO A 113 10.72 -17.42 -3.50
CA PRO A 113 10.44 -18.02 -4.80
C PRO A 113 11.53 -17.81 -5.84
N VAL A 114 12.48 -16.89 -5.60
CA VAL A 114 13.52 -16.51 -6.56
C VAL A 114 14.87 -16.27 -5.89
N ASP A 115 15.96 -16.42 -6.64
CA ASP A 115 17.27 -15.91 -6.23
C ASP A 115 17.34 -14.40 -6.49
N PHE A 116 17.19 -13.59 -5.43
CA PHE A 116 17.26 -12.13 -5.54
C PHE A 116 18.62 -11.60 -6.04
N LYS A 117 19.71 -12.36 -5.86
CA LYS A 117 21.06 -11.94 -6.29
C LYS A 117 21.23 -11.89 -7.81
N ARG A 118 20.31 -12.43 -8.56
CA ARG A 118 20.32 -12.36 -10.03
C ARG A 118 19.82 -11.03 -10.59
N PHE A 119 19.29 -10.16 -9.74
CA PHE A 119 18.73 -8.86 -10.13
C PHE A 119 19.68 -7.72 -9.75
N ASP A 120 19.75 -6.71 -10.61
CA ASP A 120 20.56 -5.51 -10.37
C ASP A 120 19.87 -4.57 -9.38
N ASP A 121 18.55 -4.46 -9.48
CA ASP A 121 17.72 -3.61 -8.61
C ASP A 121 16.56 -4.42 -8.01
N ILE A 122 16.43 -4.35 -6.70
CA ILE A 122 15.38 -5.03 -5.93
C ILE A 122 14.57 -3.95 -5.23
N TYR A 123 13.27 -3.88 -5.48
CA TYR A 123 12.36 -2.91 -4.86
C TYR A 123 11.39 -3.61 -3.91
N VAL A 124 11.33 -3.13 -2.67
CA VAL A 124 10.46 -3.67 -1.64
C VAL A 124 9.63 -2.55 -1.04
N PHE A 125 8.33 -2.64 -1.15
CA PHE A 125 7.44 -1.68 -0.50
C PHE A 125 7.44 -1.92 1.00
N CYS A 126 7.62 -0.81 1.76
CA CYS A 126 7.65 -0.84 3.21
C CYS A 126 8.41 -2.06 3.71
N ASP A 127 9.71 -2.06 3.57
CA ASP A 127 10.64 -3.19 3.78
C ASP A 127 10.53 -3.91 5.14
N SER A 128 9.43 -3.66 5.87
CA SER A 128 9.14 -4.23 7.19
C SER A 128 8.66 -5.67 7.19
N ASP A 129 8.12 -6.11 6.08
CA ASP A 129 7.53 -7.44 5.97
C ASP A 129 8.62 -8.52 5.96
N PRO A 130 8.30 -9.80 6.09
CA PRO A 130 9.28 -10.87 6.23
C PRO A 130 10.43 -10.80 5.23
N ILE A 131 10.17 -10.33 4.00
CA ILE A 131 11.20 -10.18 2.98
C ILE A 131 12.37 -9.27 3.42
N GLY A 132 12.10 -8.20 4.16
CA GLY A 132 13.15 -7.30 4.69
C GLY A 132 14.11 -8.03 5.63
N TYR A 133 13.60 -8.92 6.50
CA TYR A 133 14.43 -9.77 7.35
C TYR A 133 15.29 -10.73 6.54
N TYR A 134 14.73 -11.33 5.49
CA TYR A 134 15.47 -12.21 4.59
C TYR A 134 16.61 -11.46 3.90
N LEU A 135 16.33 -10.35 3.21
CA LEU A 135 17.31 -9.56 2.49
C LEU A 135 18.45 -9.08 3.41
N SER A 136 18.08 -8.57 4.60
CA SER A 136 19.04 -8.13 5.62
C SER A 136 19.95 -9.26 6.09
N THR A 137 19.39 -10.44 6.40
CA THR A 137 20.13 -11.59 6.90
C THR A 137 21.10 -12.13 5.85
N HIS A 138 20.68 -12.13 4.57
CA HIS A 138 21.48 -12.63 3.44
C HIS A 138 22.37 -11.56 2.81
N LYS A 139 22.40 -10.35 3.38
CA LYS A 139 23.24 -9.22 2.93
C LYS A 139 22.97 -8.83 1.47
N ILE A 140 21.72 -8.83 1.09
CA ILE A 140 21.26 -8.46 -0.25
C ILE A 140 20.86 -6.99 -0.21
N TYR A 141 21.41 -6.20 -1.12
CA TYR A 141 21.06 -4.78 -1.25
C TYR A 141 19.73 -4.61 -1.97
N TYR A 142 18.93 -3.63 -1.53
CA TYR A 142 17.62 -3.35 -2.08
C TYR A 142 17.26 -1.87 -1.93
N HIS A 143 16.24 -1.44 -2.66
CA HIS A 143 15.58 -0.15 -2.56
C HIS A 143 14.27 -0.32 -1.82
N ALA A 144 13.98 0.55 -0.86
CA ALA A 144 12.67 0.60 -0.23
C ALA A 144 11.78 1.60 -0.98
N VAL A 145 10.47 1.37 -0.95
CA VAL A 145 9.46 2.28 -1.50
C VAL A 145 8.38 2.50 -0.45
N GLU A 146 7.95 3.75 -0.26
CA GLU A 146 6.89 4.11 0.66
C GLU A 146 5.56 3.43 0.29
N ASP A 147 4.90 2.80 1.27
CA ASP A 147 3.55 2.21 1.14
C ASP A 147 2.43 3.24 1.35
N GLY A 148 2.75 4.39 1.88
CA GLY A 148 1.84 5.46 2.21
C GLY A 148 2.33 6.26 3.41
N LEU A 149 1.83 7.46 3.58
CA LEU A 149 2.32 8.42 4.55
C LEU A 149 2.34 7.89 6.00
N ASN A 150 1.31 7.14 6.38
CA ASN A 150 1.18 6.61 7.74
C ASN A 150 2.28 5.61 8.11
N CYS A 151 2.88 4.91 7.14
CA CYS A 151 3.95 3.95 7.44
C CYS A 151 5.25 4.64 7.91
N ILE A 152 5.41 5.91 7.61
CA ILE A 152 6.60 6.70 7.96
C ILE A 152 6.34 7.81 8.97
N LEU A 153 5.14 8.39 9.04
CA LEU A 153 4.79 9.43 10.01
C LEU A 153 4.78 8.93 11.45
N TYR A 154 4.19 7.76 11.68
CA TYR A 154 4.00 7.18 13.01
C TYR A 154 4.95 6.01 13.28
N TYR A 155 6.09 6.01 12.64
CA TYR A 155 6.98 4.86 12.57
C TYR A 155 7.40 4.30 13.94
N ASP A 156 7.78 5.13 14.88
CA ASP A 156 8.22 4.71 16.21
C ASP A 156 7.06 4.37 17.15
N THR A 157 5.87 4.92 16.90
CA THR A 157 4.66 4.68 17.70
C THR A 157 3.76 3.61 17.09
N ALA A 158 3.65 3.55 15.76
CA ALA A 158 2.82 2.60 15.05
C ALA A 158 3.37 1.16 15.12
N ARG A 159 4.69 0.99 15.19
CA ARG A 159 5.34 -0.32 15.26
C ARG A 159 5.79 -0.61 16.68
N TYR A 160 5.10 -1.54 17.36
CA TYR A 160 5.41 -1.95 18.74
C TYR A 160 6.91 -2.26 18.93
N ASP A 161 7.53 -2.95 18.00
CA ASP A 161 8.95 -3.31 18.03
C ASP A 161 9.91 -2.13 18.06
N ASN A 162 9.47 -0.96 17.60
CA ASN A 162 10.31 0.22 17.50
C ASN A 162 10.04 1.23 18.63
N ARG A 163 8.99 1.01 19.42
CA ARG A 163 8.70 1.87 20.57
C ARG A 163 9.87 1.90 21.53
N GLY A 164 10.21 3.10 21.97
CA GLY A 164 11.32 3.36 22.88
C GLY A 164 12.70 3.07 22.29
N HIS A 165 13.70 3.81 22.74
CA HIS A 165 15.12 3.66 22.34
C HIS A 165 15.35 3.67 20.81
N PHE A 166 14.52 4.36 20.05
CA PHE A 166 14.57 4.37 18.58
C PHE A 166 15.96 4.66 18.02
N LYS A 167 16.65 5.70 18.54
CA LYS A 167 18.01 6.05 18.09
C LYS A 167 19.02 4.90 18.25
N LEU A 168 18.93 4.15 19.37
CA LEU A 168 19.79 2.97 19.60
C LEU A 168 19.45 1.85 18.60
N LYS A 169 18.18 1.58 18.41
CA LYS A 169 17.71 0.57 17.45
C LYS A 169 18.10 0.91 16.02
N ALA A 170 17.95 2.18 15.59
CA ALA A 170 18.39 2.66 14.29
C ALA A 170 19.90 2.48 14.09
N TRP A 171 20.71 2.82 15.12
CA TRP A 171 22.15 2.56 15.10
C TRP A 171 22.46 1.07 14.95
N MET A 172 21.77 0.19 15.71
CA MET A 172 21.94 -1.26 15.60
C MET A 172 21.58 -1.79 14.21
N SER A 173 20.54 -1.26 13.57
CA SER A 173 20.12 -1.62 12.22
C SER A 173 21.15 -1.19 11.17
N LYS A 174 21.69 0.03 11.29
CA LYS A 174 22.78 0.54 10.45
C LYS A 174 24.04 -0.34 10.52
N HIS A 175 24.23 -1.04 11.66
CA HIS A 175 25.36 -1.97 11.85
C HIS A 175 24.96 -3.45 11.59
N ASN A 176 23.78 -3.69 11.01
CA ASN A 176 23.25 -5.02 10.70
C ASN A 176 23.16 -5.94 11.94
N LEU A 177 22.87 -5.41 13.10
CA LEU A 177 22.63 -6.20 14.32
C LEU A 177 21.16 -6.62 14.40
N ILE A 178 20.25 -5.71 14.10
CA ILE A 178 18.80 -5.95 14.03
C ILE A 178 18.27 -5.44 12.69
N PHE A 179 17.06 -5.87 12.34
CA PHE A 179 16.31 -5.30 11.22
C PHE A 179 15.39 -4.19 11.72
N ILE A 180 15.40 -3.06 11.05
CA ILE A 180 14.42 -1.97 11.12
C ILE A 180 14.11 -1.53 9.69
N GLN A 181 12.83 -1.37 9.41
CA GLN A 181 12.27 -0.95 8.13
C GLN A 181 12.52 0.53 7.82
N ASN A 182 11.96 0.99 6.70
CA ASN A 182 11.90 2.39 6.28
C ASN A 182 13.29 3.04 6.12
N GLY A 183 14.16 2.35 5.37
CA GLY A 183 15.47 2.87 5.01
C GLY A 183 16.57 2.70 6.07
N TYR A 184 16.24 2.36 7.32
CA TYR A 184 17.23 2.27 8.40
C TYR A 184 18.14 1.04 8.32
N ASN A 185 17.75 0.01 7.57
CA ASN A 185 18.58 -1.19 7.46
C ASN A 185 19.88 -0.92 6.69
N LYS A 186 20.96 -1.61 7.09
CA LYS A 186 22.27 -1.51 6.45
C LYS A 186 22.24 -1.75 4.93
N TYR A 187 21.43 -2.72 4.49
CA TYR A 187 21.38 -3.17 3.09
C TYR A 187 20.29 -2.46 2.29
N CYS A 188 19.47 -1.62 2.89
CA CYS A 188 18.65 -0.67 2.16
C CYS A 188 19.56 0.42 1.57
N LEU A 189 19.57 0.54 0.24
CA LEU A 189 20.38 1.53 -0.48
C LEU A 189 19.78 2.93 -0.32
N ASP A 190 18.50 3.03 -0.62
CA ASP A 190 17.68 4.23 -0.50
C ASP A 190 16.22 3.86 -0.26
N MET A 191 15.41 4.85 0.06
CA MET A 191 13.96 4.72 0.15
C MET A 191 13.29 5.87 -0.58
N GLU A 192 12.50 5.53 -1.59
CA GLU A 192 11.66 6.48 -2.31
C GLU A 192 10.47 6.88 -1.44
N VAL A 193 10.32 8.17 -1.17
CA VAL A 193 9.23 8.76 -0.39
C VAL A 193 8.50 9.81 -1.21
N ASN A 194 7.19 9.93 -1.01
CA ASN A 194 6.37 10.89 -1.73
C ASN A 194 6.64 12.35 -1.32
N ASP A 195 6.84 12.59 -0.03
CA ASP A 195 7.14 13.89 0.55
C ASP A 195 8.05 13.73 1.77
N ALA A 196 9.28 14.21 1.66
CA ALA A 196 10.26 14.12 2.74
C ALA A 196 10.06 15.19 3.81
N SER A 197 9.32 16.27 3.53
CA SER A 197 9.13 17.40 4.45
C SER A 197 8.28 17.07 5.67
N VAL A 198 7.43 16.05 5.55
CA VAL A 198 6.49 15.64 6.61
C VAL A 198 7.07 14.61 7.58
N LEU A 199 8.31 14.15 7.38
CA LEU A 199 8.87 13.04 8.13
C LEU A 199 9.42 13.48 9.49
N PRO A 200 8.95 12.88 10.61
CA PRO A 200 9.41 13.22 11.96
C PRO A 200 10.83 12.73 12.24
N TYR A 201 11.27 11.68 11.54
CA TYR A 201 12.61 11.09 11.68
C TYR A 201 13.30 11.06 10.33
N PRO A 202 14.15 12.07 10.01
CA PRO A 202 14.87 12.11 8.75
C PRO A 202 15.88 10.95 8.66
N CYS A 203 15.94 10.32 7.50
CA CYS A 203 16.96 9.34 7.16
C CYS A 203 17.75 9.83 5.94
N GLU A 204 19.07 9.75 6.00
CA GLU A 204 19.95 10.16 4.90
C GLU A 204 19.73 9.42 3.57
N LYS A 205 18.97 8.33 3.61
CA LYS A 205 18.65 7.48 2.47
C LYS A 205 17.32 7.83 1.80
N TYR A 206 16.55 8.78 2.35
CA TYR A 206 15.29 9.15 1.74
C TYR A 206 15.52 9.95 0.46
N LEU A 207 14.90 9.48 -0.62
CA LEU A 207 14.83 10.14 -1.91
C LEU A 207 13.40 10.58 -2.15
N GLU A 208 13.17 11.89 -2.17
CA GLU A 208 11.85 12.41 -2.52
C GLU A 208 11.56 12.14 -3.99
N LYS A 209 10.48 11.42 -4.24
CA LYS A 209 9.94 11.11 -5.57
C LYS A 209 8.42 11.23 -5.52
N PRO A 210 7.88 12.41 -5.78
CA PRO A 210 6.44 12.65 -5.72
C PRO A 210 5.69 11.71 -6.67
N ARG A 211 4.67 11.03 -6.17
CA ARG A 211 3.84 10.10 -6.97
C ARG A 211 3.19 10.79 -8.16
N LYS A 212 2.92 12.08 -8.01
CA LYS A 212 2.38 12.91 -9.09
C LYS A 212 3.25 12.87 -10.34
N GLU A 213 4.57 12.86 -10.21
CA GLU A 213 5.49 12.77 -11.35
C GLU A 213 5.33 11.48 -12.17
N LEU A 214 4.88 10.39 -11.54
CA LEU A 214 4.60 9.13 -12.23
C LEU A 214 3.29 9.14 -13.02
N THR A 215 2.41 10.12 -12.81
CA THR A 215 1.06 10.17 -13.40
C THR A 215 0.87 11.29 -14.41
N ASP A 216 1.62 12.40 -14.26
CA ASP A 216 1.36 13.64 -15.01
C ASP A 216 1.65 13.54 -16.52
N ASP A 217 2.57 12.70 -16.95
CA ASP A 217 3.02 12.61 -18.33
C ASP A 217 2.72 11.27 -19.02
N LEU A 218 1.79 10.48 -18.46
CA LEU A 218 1.37 9.22 -19.07
C LEU A 218 0.70 9.44 -20.41
N THR A 219 1.16 8.72 -21.42
CA THR A 219 0.48 8.66 -22.74
C THR A 219 -0.85 7.92 -22.63
N ASP A 220 -1.72 8.05 -23.63
CA ASP A 220 -3.00 7.34 -23.62
C ASP A 220 -2.82 5.82 -23.71
N GLU A 221 -1.78 5.32 -24.40
CA GLU A 221 -1.43 3.90 -24.42
C GLU A 221 -0.96 3.39 -23.03
N GLU A 222 -0.19 4.21 -22.31
CA GLU A 222 0.25 3.90 -20.94
C GLU A 222 -0.94 3.86 -19.99
N LYS A 223 -1.88 4.82 -20.10
CA LYS A 223 -3.13 4.81 -19.32
C LYS A 223 -3.99 3.58 -19.63
N ASP A 224 -4.13 3.21 -20.91
CA ASP A 224 -4.85 1.99 -21.29
C ASP A 224 -4.18 0.72 -20.73
N THR A 225 -2.85 0.69 -20.68
CA THR A 225 -2.09 -0.40 -20.05
C THR A 225 -2.39 -0.49 -18.55
N VAL A 226 -2.39 0.65 -17.84
CA VAL A 226 -2.75 0.71 -16.41
C VAL A 226 -4.18 0.20 -16.20
N VAL A 227 -5.16 0.73 -16.95
CA VAL A 227 -6.56 0.30 -16.85
C VAL A 227 -6.69 -1.20 -17.13
N GLY A 228 -6.05 -1.70 -18.21
CA GLY A 228 -6.09 -3.11 -18.59
C GLY A 228 -5.49 -4.04 -17.54
N MET A 229 -4.45 -3.59 -16.82
CA MET A 229 -3.84 -4.36 -15.75
C MET A 229 -4.73 -4.43 -14.50
N PHE A 230 -5.41 -3.35 -14.12
CA PHE A 230 -6.11 -3.29 -12.83
C PHE A 230 -7.62 -3.53 -12.92
N ILE A 231 -8.26 -3.27 -14.04
CA ILE A 231 -9.70 -3.50 -14.21
C ILE A 231 -9.95 -4.88 -14.81
N GLU A 232 -10.56 -5.76 -14.03
CA GLU A 232 -10.83 -7.16 -14.45
C GLU A 232 -11.88 -7.21 -15.58
N ASN A 233 -12.90 -6.37 -15.51
CA ASN A 233 -13.95 -6.28 -16.52
C ASN A 233 -14.25 -4.83 -16.85
N LYS A 234 -13.56 -4.31 -17.88
CA LYS A 234 -13.69 -2.93 -18.32
C LYS A 234 -15.11 -2.62 -18.77
N ASP A 235 -15.76 -3.51 -19.51
CA ASP A 235 -17.12 -3.31 -20.01
C ASP A 235 -18.15 -3.23 -18.87
N LYS A 236 -17.97 -4.08 -17.85
CA LYS A 236 -18.82 -4.04 -16.65
C LYS A 236 -18.61 -2.73 -15.89
N LEU A 237 -17.37 -2.29 -15.70
CA LEU A 237 -17.07 -1.02 -15.02
C LEU A 237 -17.69 0.15 -15.80
N GLU A 238 -17.47 0.22 -17.11
CA GLU A 238 -18.02 1.28 -17.96
C GLU A 238 -19.55 1.30 -17.94
N THR A 239 -20.20 0.14 -17.98
CA THR A 239 -21.67 0.04 -17.87
C THR A 239 -22.15 0.52 -16.51
N THR A 240 -21.52 0.06 -15.42
CA THR A 240 -21.84 0.47 -14.05
C THR A 240 -21.66 1.97 -13.85
N LEU A 241 -20.55 2.52 -14.35
CA LEU A 241 -20.31 3.97 -14.30
C LEU A 241 -21.30 4.75 -15.15
N ARG A 242 -21.65 4.25 -16.34
CA ARG A 242 -22.63 4.92 -17.23
C ARG A 242 -24.00 5.00 -16.55
N GLU A 243 -24.46 3.95 -15.88
CA GLU A 243 -25.68 3.97 -15.09
C GLU A 243 -25.63 5.02 -13.99
N GLY A 244 -24.53 5.08 -13.23
CA GLY A 244 -24.31 6.08 -12.18
C GLY A 244 -24.14 7.51 -12.71
N MET A 245 -23.58 7.68 -13.91
CA MET A 245 -23.26 8.99 -14.48
C MET A 245 -24.44 9.71 -15.17
N ASN A 246 -25.58 9.03 -15.34
CA ASN A 246 -26.80 9.62 -15.91
C ASN A 246 -27.53 10.58 -14.95
N HIS A 247 -27.08 10.70 -13.69
CA HIS A 247 -27.64 11.62 -12.72
C HIS A 247 -26.89 12.96 -12.73
N GLU A 248 -27.61 14.04 -12.45
CA GLU A 248 -27.05 15.39 -12.40
C GLU A 248 -25.96 15.49 -11.31
N HIS A 249 -26.26 14.97 -10.11
CA HIS A 249 -25.34 14.95 -8.98
C HIS A 249 -24.84 13.55 -8.64
N LYS A 250 -23.54 13.42 -8.39
CA LYS A 250 -22.86 12.13 -8.15
C LYS A 250 -21.86 12.25 -7.00
N VAL A 251 -21.99 11.34 -6.04
CA VAL A 251 -21.10 11.24 -4.88
C VAL A 251 -20.46 9.86 -4.84
N LEU A 252 -19.14 9.82 -4.70
CA LEU A 252 -18.40 8.58 -4.47
C LEU A 252 -18.00 8.51 -2.99
N VAL A 253 -18.36 7.40 -2.34
CA VAL A 253 -17.95 7.09 -0.96
C VAL A 253 -16.84 6.03 -1.02
N LEU A 254 -15.66 6.38 -0.54
CA LEU A 254 -14.56 5.44 -0.33
C LEU A 254 -14.77 4.76 1.01
N THR A 255 -14.77 3.44 1.04
CA THR A 255 -14.96 2.71 2.29
C THR A 255 -13.63 2.21 2.84
N GLU A 256 -13.60 1.91 4.14
CA GLU A 256 -12.41 1.51 4.87
C GLU A 256 -12.75 0.50 5.96
N PRO A 257 -11.85 -0.43 6.32
CA PRO A 257 -12.07 -1.40 7.41
C PRO A 257 -11.84 -0.76 8.79
N LEU A 258 -12.66 0.25 9.14
CA LEU A 258 -12.46 1.15 10.29
C LEU A 258 -12.61 0.49 11.66
N CYS A 259 -13.63 -0.36 11.83
CA CYS A 259 -14.05 -0.91 13.13
C CYS A 259 -14.82 -2.23 12.91
N ASP A 260 -15.59 -2.67 13.89
CA ASP A 260 -16.47 -3.82 13.73
C ASP A 260 -17.53 -3.59 12.63
N LEU A 261 -18.08 -4.68 12.09
CA LEU A 261 -18.97 -4.63 10.93
C LEU A 261 -20.26 -3.83 11.15
N GLU A 262 -20.86 -3.93 12.33
CA GLU A 262 -22.13 -3.25 12.62
C GLU A 262 -21.93 -1.74 12.77
N THR A 263 -20.90 -1.35 13.48
CA THR A 263 -20.50 0.07 13.60
C THR A 263 -20.13 0.64 12.23
N ARG A 264 -19.41 -0.12 11.39
CA ARG A 264 -19.04 0.30 10.03
C ARG A 264 -20.26 0.54 9.14
N LYS A 265 -21.26 -0.35 9.17
CA LYS A 265 -22.52 -0.13 8.46
C LYS A 265 -23.20 1.17 8.88
N ARG A 266 -23.25 1.46 10.20
CA ARG A 266 -23.81 2.68 10.74
C ARG A 266 -23.04 3.91 10.25
N ILE A 267 -21.71 3.87 10.30
CA ILE A 267 -20.84 4.95 9.82
C ILE A 267 -21.18 5.31 8.37
N PHE A 268 -21.20 4.34 7.46
CA PHE A 268 -21.45 4.63 6.04
C PHE A 268 -22.90 5.06 5.77
N ARG A 269 -23.87 4.56 6.52
CA ARG A 269 -25.26 5.09 6.46
C ARG A 269 -25.31 6.55 6.88
N ASP A 270 -24.66 6.92 7.98
CA ASP A 270 -24.62 8.29 8.50
C ASP A 270 -23.85 9.23 7.55
N ILE A 271 -22.74 8.77 6.97
CA ILE A 271 -21.99 9.52 5.95
C ILE A 271 -22.90 9.83 4.75
N ILE A 272 -23.62 8.85 4.24
CA ILE A 272 -24.50 9.02 3.08
C ILE A 272 -25.67 9.93 3.45
N ALA A 273 -26.27 9.77 4.63
CA ALA A 273 -27.37 10.62 5.08
C ALA A 273 -26.95 12.08 5.25
N GLN A 274 -25.73 12.32 5.73
CA GLN A 274 -25.23 13.68 5.99
C GLN A 274 -24.66 14.37 4.75
N TYR A 275 -24.00 13.63 3.86
CA TYR A 275 -23.20 14.18 2.77
C TYR A 275 -23.60 13.70 1.36
N GLY A 276 -24.60 12.85 1.28
CA GLY A 276 -25.08 12.26 0.00
C GLY A 276 -25.98 13.17 -0.82
N SER A 277 -26.06 14.45 -0.49
CA SER A 277 -26.81 15.46 -1.24
C SER A 277 -25.89 16.59 -1.71
N ILE A 278 -26.18 17.18 -2.85
CA ILE A 278 -25.49 18.34 -3.41
C ILE A 278 -26.53 19.46 -3.56
N ASP A 279 -26.25 20.63 -3.01
CA ASP A 279 -27.15 21.82 -3.04
C ASP A 279 -28.59 21.53 -2.58
N GLY A 280 -28.77 20.56 -1.67
CA GLY A 280 -30.07 20.12 -1.15
C GLY A 280 -30.76 19.04 -1.98
N GLU A 281 -30.25 18.69 -3.15
CA GLU A 281 -30.80 17.65 -4.00
C GLU A 281 -30.08 16.30 -3.77
N PRO A 282 -30.80 15.17 -3.72
CA PRO A 282 -30.20 13.84 -3.58
C PRO A 282 -29.26 13.52 -4.73
N ALA A 283 -28.05 13.06 -4.42
CA ALA A 283 -27.10 12.62 -5.42
C ALA A 283 -27.16 11.09 -5.66
N GLN A 284 -26.75 10.65 -6.84
CA GLN A 284 -26.46 9.24 -7.07
C GLN A 284 -25.23 8.84 -6.27
N ILE A 285 -25.39 7.86 -5.40
CA ILE A 285 -24.30 7.34 -4.57
C ILE A 285 -23.64 6.15 -5.24
N LEU A 286 -22.32 6.25 -5.39
CA LEU A 286 -21.47 5.12 -5.71
C LEU A 286 -20.58 4.82 -4.50
N MET A 287 -20.30 3.55 -4.23
CA MET A 287 -19.40 3.13 -3.16
C MET A 287 -18.22 2.36 -3.75
N LYS A 288 -17.00 2.70 -3.33
CA LYS A 288 -15.77 1.97 -3.70
C LYS A 288 -15.22 1.29 -2.46
N PRO A 289 -15.47 -0.01 -2.32
CA PRO A 289 -14.98 -0.77 -1.17
C PRO A 289 -13.45 -0.86 -1.15
N HIS A 290 -12.88 -0.80 0.06
CA HIS A 290 -11.46 -1.03 0.28
C HIS A 290 -11.11 -2.52 0.00
N PRO A 291 -9.95 -2.83 -0.63
CA PRO A 291 -9.59 -4.21 -0.99
C PRO A 291 -9.60 -5.20 0.18
N ARG A 292 -9.19 -4.75 1.37
CA ARG A 292 -9.15 -5.59 2.59
C ARG A 292 -10.47 -5.60 3.38
N ASP A 293 -11.50 -4.87 2.93
CA ASP A 293 -12.77 -4.87 3.64
C ASP A 293 -13.53 -6.19 3.40
N VAL A 294 -14.07 -6.73 4.50
CA VAL A 294 -14.82 -7.99 4.52
C VAL A 294 -16.33 -7.77 4.57
N LEU A 295 -16.80 -6.52 4.67
CA LEU A 295 -18.22 -6.19 4.64
C LEU A 295 -18.78 -6.45 3.23
N ASP A 296 -19.91 -7.12 3.16
CA ASP A 296 -20.65 -7.35 1.91
C ASP A 296 -21.47 -6.11 1.56
N TYR A 297 -20.84 -5.19 0.83
CA TYR A 297 -21.48 -3.92 0.44
C TYR A 297 -22.62 -4.10 -0.56
N GLU A 298 -22.54 -5.09 -1.46
CA GLU A 298 -23.61 -5.37 -2.43
C GLU A 298 -24.91 -5.79 -1.72
N LYS A 299 -24.79 -6.50 -0.60
CA LYS A 299 -25.94 -6.90 0.23
C LYS A 299 -26.41 -5.76 1.14
N GLU A 300 -25.52 -5.11 1.86
CA GLU A 300 -25.86 -4.14 2.93
C GLU A 300 -26.27 -2.77 2.41
N PHE A 301 -25.84 -2.43 1.19
CA PHE A 301 -26.05 -1.16 0.51
C PHE A 301 -26.59 -1.35 -0.91
N SER A 302 -27.43 -2.36 -1.11
CA SER A 302 -27.97 -2.78 -2.42
C SER A 302 -28.72 -1.69 -3.18
N GLN A 303 -29.13 -0.61 -2.52
CA GLN A 303 -29.77 0.56 -3.14
C GLN A 303 -28.76 1.49 -3.83
N TYR A 304 -27.46 1.28 -3.66
CA TYR A 304 -26.40 2.08 -4.26
C TYR A 304 -25.57 1.29 -5.26
N ILE A 305 -24.81 1.96 -6.07
CA ILE A 305 -23.90 1.32 -7.02
C ILE A 305 -22.60 0.97 -6.31
N ILE A 306 -22.26 -0.31 -6.28
CA ILE A 306 -21.03 -0.79 -5.65
C ILE A 306 -20.00 -1.11 -6.72
N LEU A 307 -18.85 -0.42 -6.65
CA LEU A 307 -17.70 -0.69 -7.52
C LEU A 307 -16.90 -1.89 -7.02
N ASP A 308 -16.19 -2.55 -7.93
CA ASP A 308 -15.27 -3.63 -7.55
C ASP A 308 -14.18 -3.12 -6.60
N LYS A 309 -13.89 -3.89 -5.54
CA LYS A 309 -12.87 -3.56 -4.55
C LYS A 309 -11.43 -3.86 -4.99
N LYS A 310 -11.23 -4.70 -6.02
CA LYS A 310 -9.95 -5.27 -6.41
C LYS A 310 -9.07 -4.36 -7.29
N PHE A 311 -9.24 -3.05 -7.19
CA PHE A 311 -8.33 -2.09 -7.84
C PHE A 311 -8.14 -0.83 -6.99
N PRO A 312 -6.99 -0.14 -7.09
CA PRO A 312 -6.77 1.16 -6.45
C PRO A 312 -7.72 2.22 -7.00
N MET A 313 -8.21 3.13 -6.14
CA MET A 313 -9.14 4.19 -6.57
C MET A 313 -8.53 5.11 -7.63
N GLU A 314 -7.23 5.28 -7.61
CA GLU A 314 -6.46 6.10 -8.55
C GLU A 314 -6.65 5.68 -10.01
N ILE A 315 -7.00 4.41 -10.25
CA ILE A 315 -7.27 3.91 -11.61
C ILE A 315 -8.45 4.64 -12.24
N LEU A 316 -9.39 5.12 -11.44
CA LEU A 316 -10.52 5.91 -11.93
C LEU A 316 -10.10 7.25 -12.55
N ASN A 317 -8.90 7.77 -12.27
CA ASN A 317 -8.35 8.95 -12.94
C ASN A 317 -8.15 8.73 -14.45
N TYR A 318 -8.03 7.49 -14.89
CA TYR A 318 -7.80 7.11 -16.28
C TYR A 318 -9.08 6.72 -17.03
N VAL A 319 -10.21 6.70 -16.33
CA VAL A 319 -11.51 6.46 -16.95
C VAL A 319 -12.01 7.76 -17.61
N LYS A 320 -12.21 7.69 -18.91
CA LYS A 320 -12.59 8.86 -19.74
C LYS A 320 -13.93 9.45 -19.27
N ASP A 321 -13.98 10.77 -19.20
CA ASP A 321 -15.18 11.56 -18.88
C ASP A 321 -15.80 11.29 -17.50
N LEU A 322 -15.08 10.58 -16.60
CA LEU A 322 -15.52 10.34 -15.24
C LEU A 322 -15.41 11.60 -14.39
N LYS A 323 -16.54 12.05 -13.82
CA LYS A 323 -16.59 13.22 -12.92
C LYS A 323 -17.62 13.00 -11.82
N PHE A 324 -17.18 13.19 -10.58
CA PHE A 324 -18.03 13.25 -9.39
C PHE A 324 -18.13 14.68 -8.87
N ASP A 325 -19.26 15.04 -8.29
CA ASP A 325 -19.39 16.32 -7.58
C ASP A 325 -18.61 16.25 -6.27
N ARG A 326 -18.68 15.11 -5.57
CA ARG A 326 -17.98 14.92 -4.31
C ARG A 326 -17.41 13.51 -4.18
N VAL A 327 -16.20 13.41 -3.62
CA VAL A 327 -15.64 12.16 -3.08
C VAL A 327 -15.52 12.29 -1.56
N ILE A 328 -15.93 11.26 -0.83
CA ILE A 328 -15.93 11.23 0.64
C ILE A 328 -15.03 10.07 1.11
N SER A 329 -14.16 10.36 2.06
CA SER A 329 -13.36 9.36 2.77
C SER A 329 -13.29 9.68 4.27
N VAL A 330 -13.01 8.69 5.10
CA VAL A 330 -12.75 8.90 6.52
C VAL A 330 -11.28 9.10 6.78
N LEU A 331 -10.43 8.10 6.47
CA LEU A 331 -8.99 8.14 6.71
C LEU A 331 -8.16 8.05 5.42
N THR A 332 -8.77 7.71 4.30
CA THR A 332 -8.06 7.61 3.02
C THR A 332 -7.75 9.01 2.47
N VAL A 333 -6.47 9.28 2.22
CA VAL A 333 -6.02 10.53 1.59
C VAL A 333 -6.49 10.57 0.13
N THR A 334 -7.15 11.66 -0.24
CA THR A 334 -7.80 11.81 -1.56
C THR A 334 -7.08 12.76 -2.52
N ASP A 335 -5.88 13.23 -2.17
CA ASP A 335 -5.13 14.22 -2.96
C ASP A 335 -4.86 13.76 -4.39
N ALA A 336 -4.60 12.46 -4.57
CA ALA A 336 -4.35 11.85 -5.87
C ALA A 336 -5.61 11.72 -6.77
N ILE A 337 -6.81 11.97 -6.27
CA ILE A 337 -8.05 11.89 -7.04
C ILE A 337 -8.21 13.13 -7.92
N LEU A 338 -8.38 12.95 -9.24
CA LEU A 338 -8.55 14.02 -10.22
C LEU A 338 -9.98 14.12 -10.76
N PHE A 339 -10.80 13.09 -10.57
CA PHE A 339 -12.15 12.97 -11.13
C PHE A 339 -13.26 13.54 -10.22
N ALA A 340 -12.93 14.31 -9.18
CA ALA A 340 -13.91 14.92 -8.28
C ALA A 340 -13.74 16.43 -8.18
N LYS A 341 -14.87 17.16 -8.09
CA LYS A 341 -14.89 18.61 -7.86
C LYS A 341 -14.57 18.93 -6.41
N GLU A 342 -15.17 18.20 -5.47
CA GLU A 342 -14.98 18.35 -4.03
C GLU A 342 -14.43 17.05 -3.43
N LYS A 343 -13.48 17.18 -2.53
CA LYS A 343 -12.89 16.07 -1.78
C LYS A 343 -13.15 16.32 -0.29
N LEU A 344 -14.00 15.50 0.32
CA LEU A 344 -14.35 15.60 1.73
C LEU A 344 -13.60 14.52 2.51
N PHE A 345 -12.58 14.95 3.22
CA PHE A 345 -11.84 14.11 4.16
C PHE A 345 -12.37 14.36 5.56
N LEU A 346 -12.93 13.32 6.20
CA LEU A 346 -13.60 13.45 7.50
C LEU A 346 -12.63 13.39 8.69
N GLY A 347 -11.52 12.65 8.56
CA GLY A 347 -10.48 12.54 9.56
C GLY A 347 -10.81 11.62 10.74
N GLU A 348 -9.85 11.47 11.65
CA GLU A 348 -9.99 10.62 12.84
C GLU A 348 -11.08 11.12 13.78
N ASP A 349 -11.23 12.44 13.96
CA ASP A 349 -12.23 13.07 14.84
C ASP A 349 -13.67 12.67 14.46
N PHE A 350 -13.90 12.33 13.20
CA PHE A 350 -15.20 11.82 12.76
C PHE A 350 -15.56 10.49 13.43
N MET A 351 -14.54 9.67 13.75
CA MET A 351 -14.72 8.37 14.37
C MET A 351 -15.08 8.45 15.87
N ASP A 352 -14.74 9.54 16.55
CA ASP A 352 -14.96 9.71 18.00
C ASP A 352 -16.42 9.51 18.39
N ARG A 353 -17.37 9.89 17.52
CA ARG A 353 -18.81 9.70 17.75
C ARG A 353 -19.28 8.25 17.77
N TYR A 354 -18.46 7.32 17.29
CA TYR A 354 -18.76 5.89 17.21
C TYR A 354 -17.95 5.06 18.21
N GLU A 355 -16.98 5.66 18.87
CA GLU A 355 -16.17 5.02 19.89
C GLU A 355 -16.89 5.00 21.24
N ALA A 356 -16.66 3.95 22.03
CA ALA A 356 -17.16 3.91 23.39
C ALA A 356 -16.50 5.01 24.22
N PRO A 357 -17.24 5.65 25.18
CA PRO A 357 -16.71 6.73 26.02
C PRO A 357 -15.39 6.40 26.71
N GLU A 358 -15.18 5.13 27.10
CA GLU A 358 -13.97 4.63 27.75
C GLU A 358 -12.72 4.66 26.83
N ILE A 359 -12.92 4.69 25.51
CA ILE A 359 -11.84 4.78 24.52
C ILE A 359 -11.54 6.26 24.23
N GLN A 360 -12.57 7.11 24.21
CA GLN A 360 -12.43 8.57 24.04
C GLN A 360 -11.62 9.19 25.18
N ASP A 361 -11.85 8.76 26.43
CA ASP A 361 -11.10 9.22 27.60
C ASP A 361 -9.60 8.85 27.53
N ARG A 362 -9.23 7.76 26.86
CA ARG A 362 -7.81 7.39 26.68
C ARG A 362 -7.07 8.26 25.68
N LYS A 363 -7.77 8.80 24.68
CA LYS A 363 -7.19 9.71 23.68
C LYS A 363 -6.96 11.12 24.25
N SER A 364 -7.72 11.53 25.24
CA SER A 364 -7.59 12.85 25.89
C SER A 364 -6.41 12.94 26.87
N VAL A 365 -5.67 11.86 27.12
CA VAL A 365 -4.58 11.75 28.10
C VAL A 365 -3.20 11.54 27.43
N VAL A 366 -3.10 11.64 26.09
CA VAL A 366 -1.82 11.49 25.36
C VAL A 366 -1.31 12.82 24.84
#